data_3c5c1209b5cb3bfcb896a5fb6507216d
#
_entry.id   3c5c1209b5cb3bfcb896a5fb6507216d
#
_cell.length_a   1.000
_cell.length_b   1.000
_cell.length_c   1.000
_cell.angle_alpha   90.00
_cell.angle_beta   90.00
_cell.angle_gamma   90.00
#
_symmetry.space_group_name_H-M   'P 1'
#
loop_
_entity.id
_entity.type
_entity.pdbx_description
1 polymer ?
#
loop_
_entity_poly.entity_id
_entity_poly.type
_entity_poly.pdbx_seq_one_letter_code
_entity_poly.pdbx_strand_id
1 'polypeptide(L)'
;HHQPRRQRQMCIRDRARTSLIVSFSVASIATLLGFATAYTDYRYRFKLKPLYLALILLPPTIPLIILALAMLAWFAKIGLAGKVVSIIVAHTVLTAPFAMAIIRLRLSQMDASLEAAAWNLGADQWRALKRVIIPFCRPAIISSFCLTAAVSFDEFAIAWFISGLNKTIPV
;
A
#
# COMPACT_ATOMS: atom_id res chain seq x y z
N HIS A 1 25.01 2.11 33.69
CA HIS A 1 24.04 2.96 33.00
C HIS A 1 22.63 2.38 33.10
N HIS A 2 21.97 2.56 34.24
CA HIS A 2 20.57 2.19 34.42
C HIS A 2 19.69 3.35 33.96
N GLN A 3 19.24 3.30 32.70
CA GLN A 3 18.08 4.10 32.30
C GLN A 3 16.86 3.61 33.12
N PRO A 4 16.12 4.48 33.81
CA PRO A 4 15.02 4.06 34.65
C PRO A 4 13.95 3.35 33.76
N ARG A 5 13.40 2.24 34.26
CA ARG A 5 12.43 1.37 33.56
C ARG A 5 11.27 2.15 32.91
N ARG A 6 10.85 3.26 33.51
CA ARG A 6 9.80 4.15 32.96
C ARG A 6 10.19 4.82 31.64
N GLN A 7 11.44 5.24 31.44
CA GLN A 7 11.89 5.86 30.18
C GLN A 7 11.94 4.83 29.05
N ARG A 8 12.38 3.59 29.30
CA ARG A 8 12.34 2.50 28.30
C ARG A 8 10.92 2.16 27.89
N GLN A 9 9.97 2.10 28.84
CA GLN A 9 8.57 1.81 28.53
C GLN A 9 7.91 2.93 27.74
N MET A 10 8.22 4.21 27.98
CA MET A 10 7.75 5.32 27.17
C MET A 10 8.29 5.26 25.73
N CYS A 11 9.58 5.00 25.55
CA CYS A 11 10.18 4.88 24.21
C CYS A 11 9.57 3.73 23.39
N ILE A 12 9.33 2.56 23.99
CA ILE A 12 8.71 1.41 23.32
C ILE A 12 7.26 1.73 22.95
N ARG A 13 6.51 2.35 23.85
CA ARG A 13 5.12 2.73 23.62
C ARG A 13 4.99 3.75 22.48
N ASP A 14 5.88 4.74 22.41
CA ASP A 14 5.87 5.76 21.37
C ASP A 14 6.24 5.15 20.01
N ARG A 15 7.22 4.25 19.95
CA ARG A 15 7.57 3.51 18.74
C ARG A 15 6.43 2.60 18.27
N ALA A 16 5.79 1.88 19.21
CA ALA A 16 4.62 1.05 18.89
C ALA A 16 3.48 1.87 18.28
N ARG A 17 3.19 3.03 18.87
CA ARG A 17 2.18 3.95 18.35
C ARG A 17 2.53 4.44 16.95
N THR A 18 3.77 4.85 16.72
CA THR A 18 4.23 5.31 15.41
C THR A 18 4.11 4.19 14.37
N SER A 19 4.56 2.96 14.68
CA SER A 19 4.44 1.80 13.79
C SER A 19 2.99 1.48 13.43
N LEU A 20 2.08 1.50 14.42
CA LEU A 20 0.66 1.26 14.18
C LEU A 20 0.03 2.33 13.28
N ILE A 21 0.34 3.61 13.52
CA ILE A 21 -0.14 4.72 12.69
C ILE A 21 0.38 4.58 11.25
N VAL A 22 1.68 4.32 11.09
CA VAL A 22 2.31 4.14 9.78
C VAL A 22 1.70 2.95 9.06
N SER A 23 1.66 1.77 9.68
CA SER A 23 1.13 0.55 9.05
C SER A 23 -0.32 0.69 8.65
N PHE A 24 -1.17 1.26 9.51
CA PHE A 24 -2.58 1.47 9.19
C PHE A 24 -2.78 2.47 8.06
N SER A 25 -2.02 3.57 8.06
CA SER A 25 -2.06 4.59 7.00
C SER A 25 -1.58 4.01 5.67
N VAL A 26 -0.46 3.29 5.68
CA VAL A 26 0.09 2.61 4.50
C VAL A 26 -0.90 1.58 3.96
N ALA A 27 -1.46 0.72 4.82
CA ALA A 27 -2.42 -0.29 4.41
C ALA A 27 -3.66 0.32 3.74
N SER A 28 -4.19 1.40 4.31
CA SER A 28 -5.33 2.12 3.76
C SER A 28 -5.01 2.71 2.38
N ILE A 29 -3.91 3.45 2.26
CA ILE A 29 -3.53 4.13 1.02
C ILE A 29 -3.13 3.09 -0.05
N ALA A 30 -2.29 2.10 0.30
CA ALA A 30 -1.83 1.07 -0.63
C ALA A 30 -3.00 0.22 -1.17
N THR A 31 -3.96 -0.14 -0.30
CA THR A 31 -5.16 -0.89 -0.73
C THR A 31 -6.05 -0.07 -1.65
N LEU A 32 -6.26 1.23 -1.36
CA LEU A 32 -7.03 2.13 -2.22
C LEU A 32 -6.36 2.30 -3.59
N LEU A 33 -5.05 2.56 -3.63
CA LEU A 33 -4.28 2.67 -4.86
C LEU A 33 -4.26 1.33 -5.62
N GLY A 34 -4.06 0.22 -4.90
CA GLY A 34 -4.09 -1.12 -5.46
C GLY A 34 -5.44 -1.46 -6.08
N PHE A 35 -6.55 -1.11 -5.42
CA PHE A 35 -7.89 -1.27 -5.98
C PHE A 35 -8.10 -0.40 -7.22
N ALA A 36 -7.76 0.89 -7.16
CA ALA A 36 -7.92 1.80 -8.29
C ALA A 36 -7.12 1.34 -9.51
N THR A 37 -5.88 0.92 -9.31
CA THR A 37 -5.00 0.42 -10.38
C THR A 37 -5.47 -0.92 -10.94
N ALA A 38 -5.89 -1.86 -10.09
CA ALA A 38 -6.43 -3.14 -10.53
C ALA A 38 -7.77 -2.97 -11.27
N TYR A 39 -8.63 -2.08 -10.79
CA TYR A 39 -9.89 -1.76 -11.47
C TYR A 39 -9.67 -1.10 -12.82
N THR A 40 -8.71 -0.20 -12.94
CA THR A 40 -8.32 0.42 -14.23
C THR A 40 -7.82 -0.65 -15.21
N ASP A 41 -6.98 -1.58 -14.75
CA ASP A 41 -6.52 -2.71 -15.56
C ASP A 41 -7.66 -3.63 -16.01
N TYR A 42 -8.63 -3.90 -15.12
CA TYR A 42 -9.80 -4.72 -15.42
C TYR A 42 -10.74 -4.03 -16.44
N ARG A 43 -11.04 -2.74 -16.20
CA ARG A 43 -12.10 -2.02 -16.92
C ARG A 43 -11.67 -1.51 -18.28
N TYR A 44 -10.44 -0.98 -18.41
CA TYR A 44 -10.00 -0.27 -19.60
C TYR A 44 -9.02 -1.09 -20.42
N ARG A 45 -9.21 -1.03 -21.76
CA ARG A 45 -8.27 -1.59 -22.74
C ARG A 45 -7.57 -0.43 -23.45
N PHE A 46 -6.26 -0.28 -23.23
CA PHE A 46 -5.44 0.75 -23.83
C PHE A 46 -4.08 0.20 -24.30
N LYS A 47 -3.48 0.83 -25.30
CA LYS A 47 -2.27 0.32 -25.98
C LYS A 47 -1.05 0.24 -25.04
N LEU A 48 -0.96 1.14 -24.05
CA LEU A 48 0.16 1.20 -23.11
C LEU A 48 -0.07 0.36 -21.83
N LYS A 49 -1.06 -0.53 -21.82
CA LYS A 49 -1.39 -1.39 -20.68
C LYS A 49 -0.18 -2.22 -20.17
N PRO A 50 0.66 -2.85 -21.03
CA PRO A 50 1.84 -3.56 -20.55
C PRO A 50 2.84 -2.66 -19.82
N LEU A 51 3.07 -1.44 -20.34
CA LEU A 51 3.94 -0.46 -19.70
C LEU A 51 3.37 0.02 -18.36
N TYR A 52 2.05 0.27 -18.30
CA TYR A 52 1.34 0.62 -17.06
C TYR A 52 1.54 -0.43 -15.97
N LEU A 53 1.37 -1.71 -16.31
CA LEU A 53 1.57 -2.82 -15.37
C LEU A 53 3.04 -2.95 -14.96
N ALA A 54 3.97 -2.82 -15.91
CA ALA A 54 5.39 -2.87 -15.63
C ALA A 54 5.82 -1.76 -14.64
N LEU A 55 5.33 -0.53 -14.84
CA LEU A 55 5.67 0.59 -13.96
C LEU A 55 5.11 0.42 -12.54
N ILE A 56 3.89 -0.11 -12.40
CA ILE A 56 3.29 -0.37 -11.07
C ILE A 56 4.04 -1.49 -10.34
N LEU A 57 4.44 -2.55 -11.06
CA LEU A 57 5.11 -3.70 -10.47
C LEU A 57 6.62 -3.51 -10.31
N LEU A 58 7.19 -2.40 -10.79
CA LEU A 58 8.63 -2.12 -10.75
C LEU A 58 9.19 -1.97 -9.32
N PRO A 59 8.56 -1.25 -8.36
CA PRO A 59 9.18 -0.97 -7.07
C PRO A 59 9.63 -2.22 -6.29
N PRO A 60 8.85 -3.30 -6.17
CA PRO A 60 9.30 -4.49 -5.43
C PRO A 60 10.36 -5.31 -6.16
N THR A 61 10.66 -5.02 -7.43
CA THR A 61 11.76 -5.69 -8.16
C THR A 61 13.11 -5.03 -7.93
N ILE A 62 13.13 -3.81 -7.38
CA ILE A 62 14.36 -3.09 -7.06
C ILE A 62 14.88 -3.60 -5.70
N PRO A 63 16.19 -3.88 -5.56
CA PRO A 63 16.75 -4.23 -4.26
C PRO A 63 16.41 -3.19 -3.20
N LEU A 64 15.89 -3.65 -2.07
CA LEU A 64 15.24 -2.82 -1.05
C LEU A 64 16.12 -1.66 -0.54
N ILE A 65 17.41 -1.93 -0.35
CA ILE A 65 18.39 -0.93 0.10
C ILE A 65 18.58 0.17 -0.96
N ILE A 66 18.61 -0.20 -2.25
CA ILE A 66 18.74 0.76 -3.35
C ILE A 66 17.51 1.65 -3.43
N LEU A 67 16.31 1.06 -3.29
CA LEU A 67 15.06 1.80 -3.24
C LEU A 67 15.03 2.78 -2.06
N ALA A 68 15.44 2.32 -0.87
CA ALA A 68 15.49 3.14 0.34
C ALA A 68 16.43 4.35 0.19
N LEU A 69 17.64 4.14 -0.35
CA LEU A 69 18.60 5.22 -0.57
C LEU A 69 18.13 6.21 -1.63
N ALA A 70 17.55 5.73 -2.74
CA ALA A 70 16.98 6.59 -3.77
C ALA A 70 15.85 7.47 -3.22
N MET A 71 14.95 6.89 -2.42
CA MET A 71 13.86 7.61 -1.77
C MET A 71 14.37 8.61 -0.73
N LEU A 72 15.39 8.23 0.07
CA LEU A 72 16.02 9.16 1.02
C LEU A 72 16.60 10.37 0.30
N ALA A 73 17.35 10.16 -0.79
CA ALA A 73 17.95 11.24 -1.58
C ALA A 73 16.88 12.17 -2.16
N TRP A 74 15.77 11.62 -2.63
CA TRP A 74 14.64 12.39 -3.15
C TRP A 74 13.92 13.17 -2.04
N PHE A 75 13.62 12.54 -0.91
CA PHE A 75 12.99 13.22 0.23
C PHE A 75 13.87 14.31 0.85
N ALA A 76 15.20 14.13 0.83
CA ALA A 76 16.14 15.15 1.28
C ALA A 76 16.04 16.43 0.41
N LYS A 77 15.95 16.27 -0.92
CA LYS A 77 15.79 17.41 -1.86
C LYS A 77 14.51 18.20 -1.64
N ILE A 78 13.41 17.54 -1.27
CA ILE A 78 12.09 18.20 -1.06
C ILE A 78 11.81 18.52 0.41
N GLY A 79 12.78 18.32 1.32
CA GLY A 79 12.66 18.68 2.74
C GLY A 79 11.69 17.78 3.54
N LEU A 80 11.44 16.55 3.06
CA LEU A 80 10.58 15.57 3.73
C LEU A 80 11.36 14.49 4.50
N ALA A 81 12.69 14.42 4.36
CA ALA A 81 13.51 13.42 5.06
C ALA A 81 13.30 13.50 6.58
N GLY A 82 13.20 12.33 7.23
CA GLY A 82 13.02 12.21 8.68
C GLY A 82 11.59 12.46 9.18
N LYS A 83 10.60 12.67 8.31
CA LYS A 83 9.20 12.86 8.70
C LYS A 83 8.42 11.54 8.59
N VAL A 84 7.39 11.37 9.43
CA VAL A 84 6.50 10.19 9.37
C VAL A 84 5.84 10.05 8.00
N VAL A 85 5.51 11.16 7.35
CA VAL A 85 4.92 11.16 6.00
C VAL A 85 5.84 10.51 4.98
N SER A 86 7.17 10.73 5.04
CA SER A 86 8.12 10.10 4.13
C SER A 86 8.17 8.58 4.30
N ILE A 87 8.05 8.09 5.54
CA ILE A 87 7.94 6.65 5.81
C ILE A 87 6.65 6.09 5.18
N ILE A 88 5.51 6.76 5.39
CA ILE A 88 4.21 6.34 4.82
C ILE A 88 4.29 6.28 3.30
N VAL A 89 4.84 7.29 2.64
CA VAL A 89 4.97 7.31 1.18
C VAL A 89 5.88 6.19 0.69
N ALA A 90 7.05 6.01 1.31
CA ALA A 90 8.01 4.98 0.91
C ALA A 90 7.45 3.56 1.06
N HIS A 91 6.81 3.26 2.20
CA HIS A 91 6.17 1.97 2.43
C HIS A 91 4.97 1.76 1.48
N THR A 92 4.22 2.82 1.14
CA THR A 92 3.13 2.73 0.17
C THR A 92 3.65 2.39 -1.22
N VAL A 93 4.74 3.01 -1.67
CA VAL A 93 5.35 2.69 -2.97
C VAL A 93 5.79 1.22 -3.05
N LEU A 94 6.32 0.67 -1.96
CA LEU A 94 6.70 -0.72 -1.89
C LEU A 94 5.50 -1.67 -1.87
N THR A 95 4.43 -1.33 -1.12
CA THR A 95 3.35 -2.26 -0.80
C THR A 95 2.14 -2.18 -1.73
N ALA A 96 1.89 -1.03 -2.38
CA ALA A 96 0.77 -0.87 -3.30
C ALA A 96 0.76 -1.88 -4.47
N PRO A 97 1.90 -2.29 -5.05
CA PRO A 97 1.94 -3.34 -6.06
C PRO A 97 1.38 -4.69 -5.57
N PHE A 98 1.63 -5.06 -4.31
CA PHE A 98 1.09 -6.30 -3.74
C PHE A 98 -0.43 -6.22 -3.59
N ALA A 99 -0.95 -5.09 -3.11
CA ALA A 99 -2.40 -4.88 -3.04
C ALA A 99 -3.05 -4.95 -4.43
N MET A 100 -2.44 -4.30 -5.43
CA MET A 100 -2.89 -4.37 -6.82
C MET A 100 -2.91 -5.79 -7.35
N ALA A 101 -1.86 -6.58 -7.12
CA ALA A 101 -1.77 -7.96 -7.61
C ALA A 101 -2.87 -8.86 -7.02
N ILE A 102 -3.15 -8.77 -5.71
CA ILE A 102 -4.20 -9.55 -5.04
C ILE A 102 -5.57 -9.19 -5.59
N ILE A 103 -5.87 -7.89 -5.68
CA ILE A 103 -7.18 -7.41 -6.13
C ILE A 103 -7.38 -7.71 -7.63
N ARG A 104 -6.33 -7.56 -8.44
CA ARG A 104 -6.34 -7.91 -9.87
C ARG A 104 -6.63 -9.40 -10.08
N LEU A 105 -5.99 -10.28 -9.30
CA LEU A 105 -6.25 -11.71 -9.36
C LEU A 105 -7.72 -12.03 -9.02
N ARG A 106 -8.29 -11.35 -8.05
CA ARG A 106 -9.71 -11.51 -7.71
C ARG A 106 -10.62 -11.03 -8.84
N LEU A 107 -10.34 -9.85 -9.42
CA LEU A 107 -11.11 -9.31 -10.53
C LEU A 107 -11.06 -10.21 -11.77
N SER A 108 -9.94 -10.89 -12.03
CA SER A 108 -9.82 -11.81 -13.17
C SER A 108 -10.70 -13.06 -13.03
N GLN A 109 -11.18 -13.37 -11.83
CA GLN A 109 -12.08 -14.49 -11.54
C GLN A 109 -13.57 -14.10 -11.62
N MET A 110 -13.86 -12.81 -11.85
CA MET A 110 -15.24 -12.33 -11.93
C MET A 110 -15.88 -12.73 -13.25
N ASP A 111 -17.05 -13.35 -13.17
CA ASP A 111 -17.85 -13.68 -14.35
C ASP A 111 -18.42 -12.37 -14.96
N ALA A 112 -18.18 -12.16 -16.25
CA ALA A 112 -18.67 -10.99 -16.98
C ALA A 112 -20.22 -10.90 -16.98
N SER A 113 -20.91 -12.02 -16.81
CA SER A 113 -22.37 -12.09 -16.70
C SER A 113 -22.93 -11.30 -15.51
N LEU A 114 -22.19 -11.19 -14.41
CA LEU A 114 -22.60 -10.45 -13.21
C LEU A 114 -22.71 -8.95 -13.49
N GLU A 115 -21.76 -8.41 -14.23
CA GLU A 115 -21.77 -6.99 -14.60
C GLU A 115 -22.83 -6.72 -15.69
N ALA A 116 -22.94 -7.62 -16.68
CA ALA A 116 -23.96 -7.55 -17.71
C ALA A 116 -25.39 -7.60 -17.13
N ALA A 117 -25.64 -8.47 -16.14
CA ALA A 117 -26.92 -8.53 -15.44
C ALA A 117 -27.25 -7.21 -14.71
N ALA A 118 -26.26 -6.58 -14.07
CA ALA A 118 -26.46 -5.29 -13.44
C ALA A 118 -26.84 -4.19 -14.45
N TRP A 119 -26.23 -4.17 -15.62
CA TRP A 119 -26.58 -3.22 -16.70
C TRP A 119 -27.97 -3.46 -17.26
N ASN A 120 -28.35 -4.73 -17.46
CA ASN A 120 -29.69 -5.08 -17.91
C ASN A 120 -30.78 -4.64 -16.92
N LEU A 121 -30.45 -4.53 -15.62
CA LEU A 121 -31.31 -3.99 -14.59
C LEU A 121 -31.23 -2.45 -14.44
N GLY A 122 -30.59 -1.77 -15.40
CA GLY A 122 -30.48 -0.31 -15.44
C GLY A 122 -29.44 0.30 -14.49
N ALA A 123 -28.47 -0.50 -14.00
CA ALA A 123 -27.36 0.05 -13.23
C ALA A 123 -26.41 0.83 -14.14
N ASP A 124 -26.01 2.03 -13.69
CA ASP A 124 -24.91 2.77 -14.27
C ASP A 124 -23.55 2.20 -13.80
N GLN A 125 -22.46 2.67 -14.39
CA GLN A 125 -21.11 2.21 -14.05
C GLN A 125 -20.80 2.33 -12.55
N TRP A 126 -21.24 3.40 -11.92
CA TRP A 126 -20.99 3.67 -10.49
C TRP A 126 -21.81 2.74 -9.59
N ARG A 127 -23.05 2.43 -9.98
CA ARG A 127 -23.88 1.46 -9.28
C ARG A 127 -23.34 0.04 -9.42
N ALA A 128 -22.90 -0.35 -10.63
CA ALA A 128 -22.24 -1.64 -10.87
C ALA A 128 -20.96 -1.78 -10.03
N LEU A 129 -20.11 -0.74 -9.98
CA LEU A 129 -18.93 -0.71 -9.14
C LEU A 129 -19.27 -0.95 -7.65
N LYS A 130 -20.21 -0.19 -7.10
CA LYS A 130 -20.54 -0.25 -5.66
C LYS A 130 -21.31 -1.52 -5.27
N ARG A 131 -22.22 -2.00 -6.13
CA ARG A 131 -23.14 -3.09 -5.78
C ARG A 131 -22.68 -4.47 -6.25
N VAL A 132 -21.78 -4.55 -7.22
CA VAL A 132 -21.28 -5.81 -7.79
C VAL A 132 -19.79 -5.96 -7.56
N ILE A 133 -18.97 -5.03 -8.08
CA ILE A 133 -17.51 -5.19 -8.12
C ILE A 133 -16.89 -5.09 -6.73
N ILE A 134 -17.22 -4.05 -5.96
CA ILE A 134 -16.65 -3.88 -4.60
C ILE A 134 -17.07 -5.02 -3.67
N PRO A 135 -18.34 -5.45 -3.59
CA PRO A 135 -18.72 -6.60 -2.79
C PRO A 135 -18.04 -7.90 -3.23
N PHE A 136 -17.89 -8.13 -4.53
CA PHE A 136 -17.15 -9.28 -5.06
C PHE A 136 -15.68 -9.26 -4.65
N CYS A 137 -15.04 -8.08 -4.67
CA CYS A 137 -13.63 -7.89 -4.32
C CYS A 137 -13.40 -7.78 -2.79
N ARG A 138 -14.44 -7.73 -1.96
CA ARG A 138 -14.32 -7.52 -0.51
C ARG A 138 -13.30 -8.43 0.17
N PRO A 139 -13.27 -9.76 -0.07
CA PRO A 139 -12.26 -10.63 0.53
C PRO A 139 -10.83 -10.23 0.11
N ALA A 140 -10.62 -9.90 -1.17
CA ALA A 140 -9.32 -9.48 -1.69
C ALA A 140 -8.88 -8.11 -1.14
N ILE A 141 -9.83 -7.18 -0.95
CA ILE A 141 -9.57 -5.87 -0.33
C ILE A 141 -9.11 -6.06 1.13
N ILE A 142 -9.78 -6.91 1.89
CA ILE A 142 -9.41 -7.22 3.28
C ILE A 142 -8.04 -7.91 3.32
N SER A 143 -7.82 -8.91 2.47
CA SER A 143 -6.53 -9.63 2.42
C SER A 143 -5.37 -8.71 2.02
N SER A 144 -5.58 -7.82 1.03
CA SER A 144 -4.56 -6.86 0.63
C SER A 144 -4.26 -5.84 1.73
N PHE A 145 -5.28 -5.37 2.46
CA PHE A 145 -5.10 -4.50 3.61
C PHE A 145 -4.28 -5.17 4.72
N CYS A 146 -4.62 -6.40 5.08
CA CYS A 146 -3.87 -7.16 6.10
C CYS A 146 -2.43 -7.41 5.67
N LEU A 147 -2.20 -7.82 4.41
CA LEU A 147 -0.86 -8.07 3.91
C LEU A 147 -0.02 -6.79 3.90
N THR A 148 -0.54 -5.69 3.36
CA THR A 148 0.20 -4.41 3.29
C THR A 148 0.45 -3.82 4.68
N ALA A 149 -0.47 -4.01 5.64
CA ALA A 149 -0.26 -3.64 7.04
C ALA A 149 0.89 -4.46 7.66
N ALA A 150 0.89 -5.78 7.47
CA ALA A 150 1.91 -6.68 8.01
C ALA A 150 3.29 -6.36 7.42
N VAL A 151 3.40 -6.22 6.08
CA VAL A 151 4.66 -5.86 5.41
C VAL A 151 5.17 -4.49 5.87
N SER A 152 4.28 -3.49 5.98
CA SER A 152 4.68 -2.16 6.46
C SER A 152 5.11 -2.15 7.93
N PHE A 153 4.51 -3.01 8.75
CA PHE A 153 4.85 -3.11 10.17
C PHE A 153 6.23 -3.75 10.39
N ASP A 154 6.61 -4.73 9.56
CA ASP A 154 7.87 -5.47 9.64
C ASP A 154 9.01 -4.84 8.82
N GLU A 155 8.72 -3.76 8.06
CA GLU A 155 9.69 -3.15 7.15
C GLU A 155 10.76 -2.36 7.92
N PHE A 156 11.96 -2.93 7.97
CA PHE A 156 13.10 -2.36 8.67
C PHE A 156 13.98 -1.47 7.78
N ALA A 157 14.32 -1.93 6.57
CA ALA A 157 15.37 -1.30 5.77
C ALA A 157 14.98 0.12 5.31
N ILE A 158 13.77 0.28 4.76
CA ILE A 158 13.26 1.59 4.34
C ILE A 158 13.09 2.50 5.56
N ALA A 159 12.49 1.96 6.65
CA ALA A 159 12.29 2.73 7.87
C ALA A 159 13.61 3.20 8.49
N TRP A 160 14.64 2.36 8.49
CA TRP A 160 15.97 2.72 9.02
C TRP A 160 16.57 3.94 8.34
N PHE A 161 16.57 3.98 7.01
CA PHE A 161 17.18 5.08 6.25
C PHE A 161 16.33 6.36 6.29
N ILE A 162 15.00 6.25 6.29
CA ILE A 162 14.10 7.39 6.06
C ILE A 162 13.58 7.99 7.36
N SER A 163 13.49 7.21 8.47
CA SER A 163 12.82 7.64 9.71
C SER A 163 13.48 8.79 10.47
N GLY A 164 14.80 8.97 10.33
CA GLY A 164 15.53 9.94 11.11
C GLY A 164 15.32 9.75 12.63
N LEU A 165 14.71 10.75 13.30
CA LEU A 165 14.37 10.67 14.74
C LEU A 165 13.04 9.96 15.02
N ASN A 166 12.17 9.80 14.03
CA ASN A 166 10.84 9.18 14.15
C ASN A 166 10.92 7.66 13.92
N LYS A 167 11.59 6.96 14.83
CA LYS A 167 11.82 5.53 14.70
C LYS A 167 10.55 4.69 14.88
N THR A 168 10.40 3.66 14.06
CA THR A 168 9.39 2.60 14.17
C THR A 168 9.90 1.44 15.03
N ILE A 169 9.05 0.45 15.35
CA ILE A 169 9.46 -0.70 16.19
C ILE A 169 10.65 -1.46 15.59
N PRO A 170 10.70 -1.77 14.26
CA PRO A 170 11.83 -2.49 13.69
C PRO A 170 13.16 -1.74 13.76
N VAL A 171 13.15 -0.40 13.91
CA VAL A 171 14.31 0.50 13.99
C VAL A 171 14.64 0.87 15.42
#